data_661f44f57df59a170d0281e88d1379d6
#
_entry.id   661f44f57df59a170d0281e88d1379d6
#
_cell.length_a   1.000
_cell.length_b   1.000
_cell.length_c   1.000
_cell.angle_alpha   90.00
_cell.angle_beta   90.00
_cell.angle_gamma   90.00
#
_symmetry.space_group_name_H-M   'P 1'
#
loop_
_entity.id
_entity.type
_entity.pdbx_description
1 polymer ?
#
loop_
_entity_poly.entity_id
_entity_poly.type
_entity_poly.pdbx_seq_one_letter_code
_entity_poly.pdbx_strand_id
1 'polypeptide(L)'
;MGTAEQVTHDGLRHPFIEIMDSTLRDGEQTSGVSFLPHEKMMIAKKLLSDVNVDRIEVASARVSEGEKDAVTMICNYAKSVGKLNRVEVLGFVDGKLSIDWIKSCGGRVINLLAKGSLKHCTQQLHKSP
;
A
#
# COMPACT_ATOMS: atom_id res chain seq x y z
N MET A 1 7.97 -6.33 15.77
CA MET A 1 7.95 -7.34 14.70
C MET A 1 9.31 -8.00 14.63
N GLY A 2 9.40 -9.29 14.88
CA GLY A 2 10.65 -10.02 14.70
C GLY A 2 10.96 -10.13 13.21
N THR A 3 12.18 -9.80 12.81
CA THR A 3 12.69 -10.07 11.47
C THR A 3 12.74 -11.58 11.29
N ALA A 4 11.95 -12.11 10.34
CA ALA A 4 12.05 -13.51 9.97
C ALA A 4 13.42 -13.71 9.29
N GLU A 5 14.30 -14.46 9.93
CA GLU A 5 15.59 -14.86 9.34
C GLU A 5 15.39 -16.17 8.57
N GLN A 6 15.73 -16.16 7.29
CA GLN A 6 15.79 -17.40 6.50
C GLN A 6 17.17 -18.03 6.67
N VAL A 7 17.20 -19.32 7.04
CA VAL A 7 18.44 -20.12 7.06
C VAL A 7 18.65 -20.67 5.65
N THR A 8 19.75 -20.30 5.02
CA THR A 8 20.14 -20.82 3.71
C THR A 8 20.81 -22.19 3.82
N HIS A 9 20.98 -22.86 2.67
CA HIS A 9 21.57 -24.20 2.58
C HIS A 9 23.01 -24.28 3.11
N ASP A 10 23.71 -23.15 3.21
CA ASP A 10 25.07 -23.01 3.75
C ASP A 10 25.11 -22.73 5.26
N GLY A 11 23.96 -22.69 5.91
CA GLY A 11 23.82 -22.40 7.34
C GLY A 11 24.05 -20.94 7.73
N LEU A 12 24.20 -20.04 6.77
CA LEU A 12 24.34 -18.60 7.03
C LEU A 12 22.94 -17.99 7.24
N ARG A 13 22.84 -17.13 8.25
CA ARG A 13 21.63 -16.35 8.50
C ARG A 13 21.68 -15.07 7.69
N HIS A 14 20.81 -14.95 6.70
CA HIS A 14 20.62 -13.72 5.95
C HIS A 14 19.39 -12.96 6.47
N PRO A 15 19.44 -11.62 6.53
CA PRO A 15 18.27 -10.84 6.87
C PRO A 15 17.17 -11.08 5.82
N PHE A 16 15.95 -11.24 6.29
CA PHE A 16 14.78 -11.34 5.40
C PHE A 16 14.51 -9.98 4.76
N ILE A 17 14.51 -9.93 3.43
CA ILE A 17 14.27 -8.71 2.66
C ILE A 17 12.91 -8.85 1.98
N GLU A 18 12.00 -7.92 2.25
CA GLU A 18 10.73 -7.79 1.54
C GLU A 18 10.83 -6.74 0.43
N ILE A 19 10.22 -7.05 -0.70
CA ILE A 19 10.12 -6.13 -1.83
C ILE A 19 8.69 -5.60 -1.90
N MET A 20 8.55 -4.27 -1.85
CA MET A 20 7.28 -3.58 -2.07
C MET A 20 7.28 -2.91 -3.43
N ASP A 21 6.24 -3.17 -4.23
CA ASP A 21 5.96 -2.46 -5.47
C ASP A 21 5.01 -1.29 -5.21
N SER A 22 5.31 -0.12 -5.73
CA SER A 22 4.50 1.10 -5.62
C SER A 22 4.05 1.66 -6.97
N THR A 23 4.03 0.83 -8.01
CA THR A 23 3.60 1.23 -9.37
C THR A 23 2.22 1.86 -9.36
N LEU A 24 1.28 1.25 -8.63
CA LEU A 24 -0.12 1.66 -8.62
C LEU A 24 -0.43 2.88 -7.74
N ARG A 25 0.51 3.30 -6.89
CA ARG A 25 0.37 4.53 -6.11
C ARG A 25 1.36 5.59 -6.58
N ASP A 26 2.64 5.38 -6.39
CA ASP A 26 3.69 6.36 -6.75
C ASP A 26 3.91 6.44 -8.26
N GLY A 27 3.91 5.31 -8.93
CA GLY A 27 4.04 5.24 -10.39
C GLY A 27 2.91 5.97 -11.11
N GLU A 28 1.67 5.89 -10.61
CA GLU A 28 0.52 6.62 -11.18
C GLU A 28 0.61 8.14 -11.00
N GLN A 29 1.43 8.64 -10.08
CA GLN A 29 1.68 10.08 -9.92
C GLN A 29 2.58 10.67 -11.03
N THR A 30 3.12 9.83 -11.89
CA THR A 30 3.89 10.27 -13.06
C THR A 30 2.99 11.03 -14.04
N SER A 31 3.47 12.17 -14.53
CA SER A 31 2.72 12.98 -15.50
C SER A 31 2.34 12.17 -16.73
N GLY A 32 1.07 12.24 -17.13
CA GLY A 32 0.53 11.50 -18.27
C GLY A 32 0.17 10.04 -17.99
N VAL A 33 0.33 9.55 -16.76
CA VAL A 33 -0.08 8.22 -16.34
C VAL A 33 -1.39 8.29 -15.57
N SER A 34 -2.35 7.46 -15.96
CA SER A 34 -3.61 7.29 -15.26
C SER A 34 -4.16 5.89 -15.57
N PHE A 35 -4.56 5.18 -14.54
CA PHE A 35 -5.13 3.84 -14.68
C PHE A 35 -6.62 3.82 -14.37
N LEU A 36 -7.39 3.12 -15.19
CA LEU A 36 -8.77 2.78 -14.84
C LEU A 36 -8.79 1.71 -13.72
N PRO A 37 -9.88 1.62 -12.94
CA PRO A 37 -9.97 0.64 -11.84
C PRO A 37 -9.65 -0.79 -12.26
N HIS A 38 -10.13 -1.24 -13.43
CA HIS A 38 -9.85 -2.59 -13.92
C HIS A 38 -8.40 -2.80 -14.36
N GLU A 39 -7.74 -1.74 -14.87
CA GLU A 39 -6.31 -1.79 -15.21
C GLU A 39 -5.45 -1.92 -13.97
N LYS A 40 -5.76 -1.15 -12.92
CA LYS A 40 -5.10 -1.28 -11.60
C LYS A 40 -5.27 -2.70 -11.05
N MET A 41 -6.48 -3.26 -11.17
CA MET A 41 -6.75 -4.63 -10.75
C MET A 41 -5.92 -5.65 -11.53
N MET A 42 -5.80 -5.51 -12.86
CA MET A 42 -4.99 -6.41 -13.68
C MET A 42 -3.52 -6.36 -13.31
N ILE A 43 -2.97 -5.16 -13.09
CA ILE A 43 -1.58 -4.96 -12.67
C ILE A 43 -1.37 -5.56 -11.28
N ALA A 44 -2.24 -5.29 -10.32
CA ALA A 44 -2.16 -5.86 -8.97
C ALA A 44 -2.16 -7.39 -8.99
N LYS A 45 -3.00 -8.00 -9.82
CA LYS A 45 -3.03 -9.46 -10.02
C LYS A 45 -1.70 -9.98 -10.51
N LYS A 46 -1.09 -9.33 -11.49
CA LYS A 46 0.24 -9.69 -12.02
C LYS A 46 1.32 -9.60 -10.94
N LEU A 47 1.34 -8.51 -10.20
CA LEU A 47 2.31 -8.28 -9.13
C LEU A 47 2.18 -9.32 -8.00
N LEU A 48 0.97 -9.62 -7.57
CA LEU A 48 0.72 -10.56 -6.47
C LEU A 48 0.88 -12.03 -6.87
N SER A 49 0.50 -12.41 -8.09
CA SER A 49 0.43 -13.82 -8.50
C SER A 49 1.57 -14.26 -9.41
N ASP A 50 1.95 -13.44 -10.39
CA ASP A 50 2.97 -13.83 -11.38
C ASP A 50 4.37 -13.41 -10.91
N VAL A 51 4.56 -12.16 -10.51
CA VAL A 51 5.83 -11.66 -9.97
C VAL A 51 6.02 -12.10 -8.52
N ASN A 52 4.93 -12.22 -7.78
CA ASN A 52 4.88 -12.64 -6.38
C ASN A 52 5.70 -11.74 -5.45
N VAL A 53 5.59 -10.42 -5.62
CA VAL A 53 6.19 -9.45 -4.69
C VAL A 53 5.57 -9.58 -3.29
N ASP A 54 6.33 -9.19 -2.27
CA ASP A 54 5.90 -9.33 -0.88
C ASP A 54 4.76 -8.39 -0.51
N ARG A 55 4.80 -7.16 -1.03
CA ARG A 55 3.79 -6.13 -0.77
C ARG A 55 3.56 -5.25 -1.99
N ILE A 56 2.34 -4.72 -2.14
CA ILE A 56 1.99 -3.72 -3.15
C ILE A 56 1.30 -2.54 -2.49
N GLU A 57 1.70 -1.32 -2.85
CA GLU A 57 1.01 -0.10 -2.47
C GLU A 57 0.14 0.35 -3.65
N VAL A 58 -1.18 0.35 -3.47
CA VAL A 58 -2.12 0.39 -4.59
C VAL A 58 -2.80 1.74 -4.82
N ALA A 59 -2.87 2.58 -3.81
CA ALA A 59 -3.54 3.88 -3.88
C ALA A 59 -3.21 4.76 -2.69
N SER A 60 -3.60 6.03 -2.78
CA SER A 60 -3.74 6.92 -1.63
C SER A 60 -5.21 6.96 -1.19
N ALA A 61 -5.45 6.92 0.12
CA ALA A 61 -6.80 6.98 0.67
C ALA A 61 -7.49 8.31 0.35
N ARG A 62 -8.80 8.26 0.11
CA ARG A 62 -9.67 9.43 -0.01
C ARG A 62 -9.40 10.34 -1.21
N VAL A 63 -8.80 9.82 -2.28
CA VAL A 63 -8.51 10.62 -3.48
C VAL A 63 -9.74 10.74 -4.37
N SER A 64 -10.39 9.63 -4.72
CA SER A 64 -11.56 9.61 -5.61
C SER A 64 -12.41 8.35 -5.44
N GLU A 65 -13.62 8.35 -6.00
CA GLU A 65 -14.46 7.15 -6.04
C GLU A 65 -13.85 6.06 -6.94
N GLY A 66 -13.21 6.44 -8.04
CA GLY A 66 -12.49 5.48 -8.90
C GLY A 66 -11.36 4.76 -8.15
N GLU A 67 -10.64 5.45 -7.27
CA GLU A 67 -9.65 4.83 -6.39
C GLU A 67 -10.30 3.86 -5.41
N LYS A 68 -11.45 4.21 -4.87
CA LYS A 68 -12.20 3.34 -3.97
C LYS A 68 -12.64 2.05 -4.66
N ASP A 69 -13.14 2.15 -5.88
CA ASP A 69 -13.53 1.00 -6.70
C ASP A 69 -12.31 0.11 -6.98
N ALA A 70 -11.20 0.70 -7.41
CA ALA A 70 -9.96 -0.03 -7.68
C ALA A 70 -9.47 -0.78 -6.45
N VAL A 71 -9.35 -0.11 -5.30
CA VAL A 71 -8.89 -0.72 -4.04
C VAL A 71 -9.84 -1.84 -3.60
N THR A 72 -11.15 -1.64 -3.73
CA THR A 72 -12.14 -2.67 -3.41
C THR A 72 -11.97 -3.91 -4.27
N MET A 73 -11.80 -3.76 -5.58
CA MET A 73 -11.55 -4.87 -6.50
C MET A 73 -10.26 -5.62 -6.16
N ILE A 74 -9.18 -4.88 -5.90
CA ILE A 74 -7.87 -5.46 -5.55
C ILE A 74 -7.94 -6.20 -4.22
N CYS A 75 -8.56 -5.63 -3.20
CA CYS A 75 -8.73 -6.28 -1.90
C CYS A 75 -9.55 -7.57 -1.99
N ASN A 76 -10.63 -7.57 -2.77
CA ASN A 76 -11.45 -8.77 -2.99
C ASN A 76 -10.64 -9.87 -3.67
N TYR A 77 -9.87 -9.54 -4.71
CA TYR A 77 -8.99 -10.50 -5.36
C TYR A 77 -7.92 -11.03 -4.40
N ALA A 78 -7.20 -10.13 -3.72
CA ALA A 78 -6.13 -10.50 -2.80
C ALA A 78 -6.64 -11.40 -1.67
N LYS A 79 -7.86 -11.13 -1.17
CA LYS A 79 -8.52 -11.99 -0.18
C LYS A 79 -8.78 -13.38 -0.74
N SER A 80 -9.24 -13.49 -1.99
CA SER A 80 -9.54 -14.77 -2.64
C SER A 80 -8.32 -15.68 -2.82
N VAL A 81 -7.13 -15.11 -2.92
CA VAL A 81 -5.85 -15.83 -3.07
C VAL A 81 -5.00 -15.84 -1.79
N GLY A 82 -5.55 -15.42 -0.65
CA GLY A 82 -4.87 -15.44 0.65
C GLY A 82 -3.75 -14.40 0.82
N LYS A 83 -3.77 -13.32 0.04
CA LYS A 83 -2.70 -12.30 0.00
C LYS A 83 -3.17 -10.90 0.43
N LEU A 84 -4.30 -10.78 1.11
CA LEU A 84 -4.86 -9.48 1.50
C LEU A 84 -3.89 -8.64 2.37
N ASN A 85 -3.09 -9.28 3.21
CA ASN A 85 -2.11 -8.61 4.06
C ASN A 85 -0.90 -8.04 3.29
N ARG A 86 -0.79 -8.34 1.99
CA ARG A 86 0.23 -7.78 1.09
C ARG A 86 -0.22 -6.51 0.37
N VAL A 87 -1.50 -6.15 0.50
CA VAL A 87 -2.08 -4.96 -0.14
C VAL A 87 -2.09 -3.80 0.84
N GLU A 88 -1.35 -2.76 0.52
CA GLU A 88 -1.20 -1.55 1.32
C GLU A 88 -1.85 -0.35 0.63
N VAL A 89 -2.42 0.55 1.42
CA VAL A 89 -2.96 1.82 0.96
C VAL A 89 -2.31 2.94 1.76
N LEU A 90 -1.84 3.98 1.06
CA LEU A 90 -1.29 5.16 1.70
C LEU A 90 -2.39 5.92 2.43
N GLY A 91 -2.21 6.17 3.71
CA GLY A 91 -3.10 6.96 4.54
C GLY A 91 -2.41 8.17 5.14
N PHE A 92 -3.20 9.08 5.65
CA PHE A 92 -2.74 10.36 6.18
C PHE A 92 -2.99 10.49 7.67
N VAL A 93 -2.31 11.44 8.31
CA VAL A 93 -2.54 11.80 9.72
C VAL A 93 -3.80 12.68 9.78
N ASP A 94 -4.96 12.08 9.65
CA ASP A 94 -6.27 12.72 9.55
C ASP A 94 -7.31 12.17 10.54
N GLY A 95 -6.82 11.72 11.70
CA GLY A 95 -7.64 11.05 12.71
C GLY A 95 -7.99 9.63 12.25
N LYS A 96 -9.26 9.39 11.98
CA LYS A 96 -9.76 8.08 11.56
C LYS A 96 -10.15 8.02 10.08
N LEU A 97 -10.14 9.13 9.36
CA LEU A 97 -10.73 9.23 8.03
C LEU A 97 -10.07 8.28 7.02
N SER A 98 -8.74 8.26 6.95
CA SER A 98 -8.02 7.32 6.06
C SER A 98 -8.25 5.88 6.47
N ILE A 99 -8.22 5.57 7.77
CA ILE A 99 -8.44 4.22 8.29
C ILE A 99 -9.85 3.73 7.94
N ASP A 100 -10.87 4.54 8.16
CA ASP A 100 -12.26 4.18 7.89
C ASP A 100 -12.50 3.99 6.39
N TRP A 101 -11.87 4.84 5.56
CA TRP A 101 -11.91 4.68 4.10
C TRP A 101 -11.28 3.36 3.65
N ILE A 102 -10.07 3.04 4.13
CA ILE A 102 -9.37 1.79 3.78
C ILE A 102 -10.17 0.56 4.22
N LYS A 103 -10.73 0.60 5.43
CA LYS A 103 -11.60 -0.49 5.93
C LYS A 103 -12.85 -0.64 5.08
N SER A 104 -13.44 0.45 4.61
CA SER A 104 -14.62 0.40 3.74
C SER A 104 -14.35 -0.25 2.37
N CYS A 105 -13.10 -0.24 1.91
CA CYS A 105 -12.65 -0.93 0.70
C CYS A 105 -12.26 -2.41 0.96
N GLY A 106 -12.32 -2.87 2.20
CA GLY A 106 -11.87 -4.21 2.58
C GLY A 106 -10.36 -4.32 2.84
N GLY A 107 -9.63 -3.21 2.84
CA GLY A 107 -8.20 -3.18 3.14
C GLY A 107 -7.87 -3.46 4.60
N ARG A 108 -6.67 -3.96 4.86
CA ARG A 108 -6.19 -4.31 6.21
C ARG A 108 -4.88 -3.65 6.59
N VAL A 109 -4.13 -3.15 5.63
CA VAL A 109 -2.81 -2.56 5.87
C VAL A 109 -2.81 -1.12 5.41
N ILE A 110 -2.41 -0.23 6.30
CA ILE A 110 -2.20 1.18 6.03
C ILE A 110 -0.69 1.47 6.01
N ASN A 111 -0.24 2.18 4.98
CA ASN A 111 1.07 2.80 4.94
C ASN A 111 0.90 4.26 5.36
N LEU A 112 1.28 4.60 6.58
CA LEU A 112 1.00 5.91 7.15
C LEU A 112 2.06 6.94 6.73
N LEU A 113 1.63 7.96 5.99
CA LEU A 113 2.47 9.11 5.66
C LEU A 113 2.44 10.12 6.80
N ALA A 114 3.60 10.34 7.41
CA ALA A 114 3.79 11.34 8.44
C ALA A 114 4.93 12.30 8.09
N LYS A 115 4.90 13.48 8.68
CA LYS A 115 5.97 14.50 8.54
C LYS A 115 6.70 14.62 9.87
N GLY A 116 8.04 14.44 9.84
CA GLY A 116 8.84 14.39 11.06
C GLY A 116 9.56 15.68 11.43
N SER A 117 9.60 16.70 10.54
CA SER A 117 10.25 17.96 10.86
C SER A 117 9.31 18.94 11.55
N LEU A 118 9.83 19.74 12.48
CA LEU A 118 9.06 20.78 13.16
C LEU A 118 8.37 21.71 12.16
N LYS A 119 9.06 22.12 11.10
CA LYS A 119 8.50 22.98 10.05
C LYS A 119 7.29 22.33 9.36
N HIS A 120 7.36 21.07 9.02
CA HIS A 120 6.22 20.36 8.42
C HIS A 120 5.06 20.18 9.40
N CYS A 121 5.35 19.85 10.65
CA CYS A 121 4.30 19.69 11.68
C CYS A 121 3.54 20.99 11.92
N THR A 122 4.25 22.10 12.10
CA THR A 122 3.63 23.38 12.45
C THR A 122 3.03 24.13 11.26
N GLN A 123 3.73 24.15 10.11
CA GLN A 123 3.33 24.96 8.97
C GLN A 123 2.45 24.21 7.96
N GLN A 124 2.62 22.90 7.81
CA GLN A 124 1.89 22.10 6.83
C GLN A 124 0.74 21.31 7.47
N LEU A 125 0.97 20.69 8.62
CA LEU A 125 -0.05 19.91 9.31
C LEU A 125 -0.82 20.73 10.35
N HIS A 126 -0.36 21.94 10.71
CA HIS A 126 -0.92 22.80 11.75
C HIS A 126 -1.09 22.08 13.09
N LYS A 127 -0.11 21.24 13.44
CA LYS A 127 -0.09 20.45 14.68
C LYS A 127 1.11 20.84 15.54
N SER A 128 0.98 20.67 16.85
CA SER A 128 2.13 20.74 17.76
C SER A 128 3.05 19.51 17.54
N PRO A 129 4.32 19.65 17.88
CA PRO A 129 5.26 18.52 17.83
C PRO A 129 4.84 17.39 18.75
#